data_aa7c22eb8752aff7beb0650e69765b3a
#
_entry.id   aa7c22eb8752aff7beb0650e69765b3a
#
_cell.length_a   1.000
_cell.length_b   1.000
_cell.length_c   1.000
_cell.angle_alpha   90.00
_cell.angle_beta   90.00
_cell.angle_gamma   90.00
#
_symmetry.space_group_name_H-M   'P 1'
#
loop_
_entity.id
_entity.type
_entity.pdbx_description
1 polymer ?
#
loop_
_entity_poly.entity_id
_entity_poly.type
_entity_poly.pdbx_seq_one_letter_code
_entity_poly.pdbx_strand_id
1 'polypeptide(L)'
;DERPLVRHQIQLAKSKARLEMLDVAMAAEELTLLLQETAQTHGENAAITRAVRETLGKAHYYAAYLLKTSGAAESEWRPYAERTRQIFRFLAEHQEPGALANYEERVASEFQKTINFKQSP
;
A
#
# COMPACT_ATOMS: atom_id res chain seq x y z
N ASP A 1 -20.12 -12.82 11.84
CA ASP A 1 -18.83 -13.12 12.43
C ASP A 1 -18.57 -12.19 13.62
N GLU A 2 -18.26 -12.78 14.75
CA GLU A 2 -18.03 -12.04 16.00
C GLU A 2 -16.66 -11.37 16.07
N ARG A 3 -15.77 -11.62 15.09
CA ARG A 3 -14.41 -11.11 15.14
C ARG A 3 -13.98 -10.49 13.80
N PRO A 4 -14.71 -9.46 13.34
CA PRO A 4 -14.35 -8.85 12.06
C PRO A 4 -12.94 -8.24 12.08
N LEU A 5 -12.50 -7.73 13.23
CA LEU A 5 -11.16 -7.15 13.31
C LEU A 5 -10.07 -8.20 13.03
N VAL A 6 -10.19 -9.38 13.65
CA VAL A 6 -9.21 -10.44 13.43
C VAL A 6 -9.20 -10.88 11.98
N ARG A 7 -10.39 -11.05 11.39
CA ARG A 7 -10.49 -11.41 9.97
C ARG A 7 -9.82 -10.37 9.08
N HIS A 8 -10.05 -9.09 9.35
CA HIS A 8 -9.44 -8.02 8.57
C HIS A 8 -7.93 -7.95 8.75
N GLN A 9 -7.46 -8.23 9.98
CA GLN A 9 -6.01 -8.29 10.24
C GLN A 9 -5.34 -9.42 9.44
N ILE A 10 -6.00 -10.57 9.36
CA ILE A 10 -5.50 -11.71 8.58
C ILE A 10 -5.47 -11.37 7.09
N GLN A 11 -6.52 -10.75 6.58
CA GLN A 11 -6.57 -10.34 5.18
C GLN A 11 -5.46 -9.33 4.86
N LEU A 12 -5.22 -8.38 5.77
CA LEU A 12 -4.14 -7.42 5.59
C LEU A 12 -2.78 -8.12 5.54
N ALA A 13 -2.56 -9.08 6.43
CA ALA A 13 -1.31 -9.84 6.46
C ALA A 13 -1.10 -10.60 5.15
N LYS A 14 -2.15 -11.18 4.59
CA LYS A 14 -2.08 -11.87 3.29
C LYS A 14 -1.70 -10.91 2.17
N SER A 15 -2.30 -9.74 2.13
CA SER A 15 -2.00 -8.74 1.10
C SER A 15 -0.56 -8.23 1.23
N LYS A 16 -0.07 -8.05 2.46
CA LYS A 16 1.34 -7.68 2.68
C LYS A 16 2.28 -8.76 2.15
N ALA A 17 1.95 -10.03 2.38
CA ALA A 17 2.75 -11.13 1.86
C ALA A 17 2.78 -11.14 0.33
N ARG A 18 1.64 -10.85 -0.31
CA ARG A 18 1.58 -10.73 -1.78
C ARG A 18 2.50 -9.62 -2.29
N LEU A 19 2.54 -8.49 -1.59
CA LEU A 19 3.43 -7.39 -1.97
C LEU A 19 4.90 -7.80 -1.87
N GLU A 20 5.27 -8.54 -0.84
CA GLU A 20 6.62 -9.03 -0.70
C GLU A 20 7.00 -10.01 -1.82
N MET A 21 6.02 -10.69 -2.37
CA MET A 21 6.19 -11.57 -3.53
C MET A 21 6.08 -10.82 -4.85
N LEU A 22 5.87 -9.52 -4.82
CA LEU A 22 5.64 -8.64 -5.98
C LEU A 22 4.40 -9.01 -6.79
N ASP A 23 3.42 -9.64 -6.15
CA ASP A 23 2.10 -9.88 -6.71
C ASP A 23 1.23 -8.64 -6.48
N VAL A 24 1.59 -7.55 -7.16
CA VAL A 24 1.10 -6.22 -6.84
C VAL A 24 -0.35 -6.02 -7.27
N ALA A 25 -0.72 -6.51 -8.45
CA ALA A 25 -2.09 -6.31 -8.96
C ALA A 25 -3.13 -6.95 -8.04
N MET A 26 -2.89 -8.20 -7.62
CA MET A 26 -3.79 -8.90 -6.72
C MET A 26 -3.83 -8.23 -5.35
N ALA A 27 -2.67 -7.84 -4.83
CA ALA A 27 -2.61 -7.13 -3.55
C ALA A 27 -3.40 -5.83 -3.59
N ALA A 28 -3.26 -5.04 -4.66
CA ALA A 28 -3.97 -3.77 -4.80
C ALA A 28 -5.50 -3.97 -4.84
N GLU A 29 -5.97 -4.99 -5.54
CA GLU A 29 -7.41 -5.31 -5.58
C GLU A 29 -7.92 -5.69 -4.20
N GLU A 30 -7.22 -6.58 -3.52
CA GLU A 30 -7.60 -7.03 -2.17
C GLU A 30 -7.61 -5.86 -1.20
N LEU A 31 -6.60 -5.02 -1.25
CA LEU A 31 -6.47 -3.87 -0.34
C LEU A 31 -7.54 -2.80 -0.59
N THR A 32 -7.93 -2.61 -1.85
CA THR A 32 -8.99 -1.66 -2.18
C THR A 32 -10.31 -2.08 -1.55
N LEU A 33 -10.65 -3.36 -1.66
CA LEU A 33 -11.87 -3.90 -1.05
C LEU A 33 -11.77 -3.88 0.48
N LEU A 34 -10.62 -4.26 1.01
CA LEU A 34 -10.40 -4.29 2.45
C LEU A 34 -10.50 -2.89 3.07
N LEU A 35 -10.02 -1.87 2.34
CA LEU A 35 -10.15 -0.49 2.81
C LEU A 35 -11.60 -0.09 2.97
N GLN A 36 -12.44 -0.42 1.99
CA GLN A 36 -13.87 -0.14 2.06
C GLN A 36 -14.52 -0.84 3.25
N GLU A 37 -14.21 -2.12 3.43
CA GLU A 37 -14.78 -2.91 4.53
C GLU A 37 -14.34 -2.40 5.90
N THR A 38 -13.06 -2.11 6.07
CA THR A 38 -12.55 -1.65 7.37
C THR A 38 -13.05 -0.26 7.70
N ALA A 39 -13.16 0.63 6.71
CA ALA A 39 -13.71 1.96 6.93
C ALA A 39 -15.18 1.89 7.39
N GLN A 40 -15.97 1.01 6.78
CA GLN A 40 -17.38 0.83 7.14
C GLN A 40 -17.55 0.16 8.50
N THR A 41 -16.73 -0.85 8.78
CA THR A 41 -16.89 -1.66 10.00
C THR A 41 -16.29 -0.99 11.22
N HIS A 42 -15.10 -0.40 11.07
CA HIS A 42 -14.30 0.10 12.19
C HIS A 42 -14.18 1.63 12.21
N GLY A 43 -14.49 2.29 11.10
CA GLY A 43 -14.36 3.73 10.95
C GLY A 43 -13.14 4.14 10.16
N GLU A 44 -13.21 5.34 9.57
CA GLU A 44 -12.16 5.88 8.72
C GLU A 44 -10.83 6.07 9.44
N ASN A 45 -10.89 6.38 10.74
CA ASN A 45 -9.70 6.68 11.53
C ASN A 45 -9.25 5.53 12.43
N ALA A 46 -9.88 4.36 12.30
CA ALA A 46 -9.47 3.19 13.06
C ALA A 46 -8.06 2.75 12.66
N ALA A 47 -7.33 2.20 13.61
CA ALA A 47 -5.95 1.76 13.37
C ALA A 47 -5.85 0.78 12.21
N ILE A 48 -6.78 -0.18 12.12
CA ILE A 48 -6.77 -1.16 11.03
C ILE A 48 -7.04 -0.48 9.68
N THR A 49 -7.97 0.47 9.62
CA THR A 49 -8.28 1.19 8.38
C THR A 49 -7.06 1.98 7.90
N ARG A 50 -6.37 2.62 8.82
CA ARG A 50 -5.16 3.39 8.50
C ARG A 50 -4.04 2.47 8.00
N ALA A 51 -3.88 1.31 8.63
CA ALA A 51 -2.89 0.33 8.22
C ALA A 51 -3.18 -0.20 6.81
N VAL A 52 -4.44 -0.46 6.50
CA VAL A 52 -4.85 -0.91 5.16
C VAL A 52 -4.59 0.19 4.14
N ARG A 53 -4.94 1.44 4.47
CA ARG A 53 -4.71 2.58 3.57
C ARG A 53 -3.23 2.77 3.28
N GLU A 54 -2.38 2.68 4.30
CA GLU A 54 -0.94 2.79 4.13
C GLU A 54 -0.41 1.68 3.22
N THR A 55 -0.88 0.45 3.43
CA THR A 55 -0.45 -0.69 2.61
C THR A 55 -0.92 -0.56 1.17
N LEU A 56 -2.11 -0.02 0.95
CA LEU A 56 -2.60 0.26 -0.40
C LEU A 56 -1.73 1.32 -1.10
N GLY A 57 -1.33 2.36 -0.38
CA GLY A 57 -0.39 3.36 -0.91
C GLY A 57 0.92 2.72 -1.33
N LYS A 58 1.42 1.80 -0.52
CA LYS A 58 2.62 1.02 -0.81
C LYS A 58 2.43 0.18 -2.09
N ALA A 59 1.27 -0.47 -2.24
CA ALA A 59 0.98 -1.27 -3.43
C ALA A 59 0.98 -0.42 -4.69
N HIS A 60 0.39 0.76 -4.64
CA HIS A 60 0.39 1.68 -5.79
C HIS A 60 1.80 2.18 -6.10
N TYR A 61 2.62 2.43 -5.08
CA TYR A 61 4.02 2.79 -5.29
C TYR A 61 4.76 1.68 -6.04
N TYR A 62 4.60 0.44 -5.60
CA TYR A 62 5.23 -0.72 -6.23
C TYR A 62 4.80 -0.83 -7.71
N ALA A 63 3.50 -0.65 -7.97
CA ALA A 63 2.98 -0.71 -9.33
C ALA A 63 3.63 0.36 -10.22
N ALA A 64 3.69 1.60 -9.74
CA ALA A 64 4.27 2.70 -10.49
C ALA A 64 5.75 2.42 -10.80
N TYR A 65 6.50 1.99 -9.80
CA TYR A 65 7.93 1.75 -9.96
C TYR A 65 8.21 0.60 -10.94
N LEU A 66 7.49 -0.51 -10.79
CA LEU A 66 7.68 -1.67 -11.67
C LEU A 66 7.33 -1.35 -13.12
N LEU A 67 6.24 -0.63 -13.34
CA LEU A 67 5.88 -0.18 -14.68
C LEU A 67 6.92 0.75 -15.26
N LYS A 68 7.34 1.73 -14.49
CA LYS A 68 8.31 2.73 -14.94
C LYS A 68 9.65 2.07 -15.32
N THR A 69 10.14 1.18 -14.48
CA THR A 69 11.43 0.52 -14.73
C THR A 69 11.36 -0.54 -15.80
N SER A 70 10.17 -1.05 -16.11
CA SER A 70 9.99 -2.00 -17.24
C SER A 70 9.82 -1.30 -18.58
N GLY A 71 9.85 0.04 -18.60
CA GLY A 71 9.73 0.80 -19.83
C GLY A 71 8.31 1.14 -20.25
N ALA A 72 7.34 0.98 -19.34
CA ALA A 72 5.95 1.35 -19.62
C ALA A 72 5.84 2.86 -19.86
N ALA A 73 4.85 3.25 -20.68
CA ALA A 73 4.58 4.64 -20.96
C ALA A 73 4.18 5.39 -19.67
N GLU A 74 4.48 6.68 -19.62
CA GLU A 74 4.14 7.51 -18.46
C GLU A 74 2.64 7.47 -18.15
N SER A 75 1.81 7.40 -19.20
CA SER A 75 0.34 7.30 -19.02
C SER A 75 -0.08 6.03 -18.25
N GLU A 76 0.77 5.01 -18.22
CA GLU A 76 0.49 3.76 -17.51
C GLU A 76 0.91 3.82 -16.04
N TRP A 77 2.09 4.38 -15.73
CA TRP A 77 2.58 4.37 -14.35
C TRP A 77 2.19 5.62 -13.55
N ARG A 78 1.96 6.73 -14.21
CA ARG A 78 1.64 8.00 -13.52
C ARG A 78 0.39 7.91 -12.64
N PRO A 79 -0.72 7.28 -13.07
CA PRO A 79 -1.89 7.17 -12.21
C PRO A 79 -1.61 6.48 -10.86
N TYR A 80 -0.76 5.48 -10.86
CA TYR A 80 -0.38 4.80 -9.61
C TYR A 80 0.48 5.70 -8.73
N ALA A 81 1.43 6.41 -9.33
CA ALA A 81 2.25 7.37 -8.58
C ALA A 81 1.39 8.46 -7.92
N GLU A 82 0.40 8.96 -8.63
CA GLU A 82 -0.52 9.96 -8.09
C GLU A 82 -1.38 9.40 -6.96
N ARG A 83 -1.87 8.17 -7.09
CA ARG A 83 -2.64 7.51 -6.03
C ARG A 83 -1.80 7.34 -4.77
N THR A 84 -0.54 6.94 -4.93
CA THR A 84 0.40 6.82 -3.82
C THR A 84 0.52 8.16 -3.08
N ARG A 85 0.74 9.23 -3.84
CA ARG A 85 0.91 10.57 -3.27
C ARG A 85 -0.35 11.02 -2.55
N GLN A 86 -1.52 10.79 -3.13
CA GLN A 86 -2.81 11.16 -2.53
C GLN A 86 -3.03 10.41 -1.21
N ILE A 87 -2.74 9.12 -1.18
CA ILE A 87 -2.92 8.30 0.02
C ILE A 87 -1.98 8.77 1.13
N PHE A 88 -0.71 8.97 0.82
CA PHE A 88 0.27 9.37 1.82
C PHE A 88 0.01 10.80 2.32
N ARG A 89 -0.49 11.68 1.44
CA ARG A 89 -0.89 13.02 1.86
C ARG A 89 -2.07 12.96 2.82
N PHE A 90 -3.07 12.13 2.51
CA PHE A 90 -4.22 11.94 3.40
C PHE A 90 -3.77 11.45 4.77
N LEU A 91 -2.88 10.46 4.82
CA LEU A 91 -2.36 9.93 6.07
C LEU A 91 -1.57 10.99 6.84
N ALA A 92 -0.75 11.77 6.13
CA ALA A 92 0.06 12.81 6.75
C ALA A 92 -0.80 13.94 7.36
N GLU A 93 -1.93 14.25 6.74
CA GLU A 93 -2.84 15.28 7.24
C GLU A 93 -3.46 14.90 8.59
N HIS A 94 -3.49 13.60 8.91
CA HIS A 94 -4.05 13.09 10.16
C HIS A 94 -2.96 12.67 11.14
N GLN A 95 -1.71 13.09 10.90
CA GLN A 95 -0.56 12.73 11.72
C GLN A 95 0.38 13.92 11.90
N GLU A 96 1.59 13.64 12.38
CA GLU A 96 2.59 14.69 12.63
C GLU A 96 3.12 15.31 11.35
N PRO A 97 3.54 16.60 11.42
CA PRO A 97 4.19 17.25 10.29
C PRO A 97 5.39 16.43 9.79
N GLY A 98 5.55 16.36 8.48
CA GLY A 98 6.64 15.59 7.87
C GLY A 98 6.33 14.13 7.62
N ALA A 99 5.16 13.64 8.04
CA ALA A 99 4.79 12.24 7.88
C ALA A 99 4.78 11.82 6.39
N LEU A 100 4.44 12.71 5.48
CA LEU A 100 4.43 12.40 4.05
C LEU A 100 5.81 11.98 3.56
N ALA A 101 6.85 12.77 3.88
CA ALA A 101 8.21 12.44 3.50
C ALA A 101 8.66 11.12 4.12
N ASN A 102 8.28 10.88 5.39
CA ASN A 102 8.62 9.63 6.07
C ASN A 102 7.99 8.42 5.39
N TYR A 103 6.73 8.54 4.96
CA TYR A 103 6.06 7.45 4.25
C TYR A 103 6.75 7.15 2.92
N GLU A 104 7.07 8.18 2.14
CA GLU A 104 7.72 7.99 0.85
C GLU A 104 9.09 7.33 0.99
N GLU A 105 9.91 7.82 1.94
CA GLU A 105 11.24 7.25 2.18
C GLU A 105 11.16 5.81 2.66
N ARG A 106 10.26 5.53 3.60
CA ARG A 106 10.11 4.19 4.15
C ARG A 106 9.67 3.21 3.07
N VAL A 107 8.68 3.57 2.26
CA VAL A 107 8.17 2.70 1.21
C VAL A 107 9.22 2.46 0.15
N ALA A 108 9.96 3.49 -0.25
CA ALA A 108 11.05 3.35 -1.21
C ALA A 108 12.14 2.41 -0.69
N SER A 109 12.50 2.54 0.58
CA SER A 109 13.50 1.68 1.22
C SER A 109 13.03 0.23 1.29
N GLU A 110 11.79 0.01 1.70
CA GLU A 110 11.20 -1.34 1.76
C GLU A 110 11.15 -1.98 0.39
N PHE A 111 10.78 -1.20 -0.62
CA PHE A 111 10.71 -1.69 -2.00
C PHE A 111 12.10 -2.12 -2.48
N GLN A 112 13.12 -1.31 -2.22
CA GLN A 112 14.49 -1.62 -2.62
C GLN A 112 14.98 -2.91 -1.97
N LYS A 113 14.67 -3.11 -0.70
CA LYS A 113 15.00 -4.34 0.02
C LYS A 113 14.32 -5.56 -0.61
N THR A 114 13.06 -5.41 -0.98
CA THR A 114 12.29 -6.48 -1.61
C THR A 114 12.91 -6.87 -2.96
N ILE A 115 13.25 -5.87 -3.79
CA ILE A 115 13.89 -6.09 -5.08
C ILE A 115 15.24 -6.77 -4.91
N ASN A 116 16.07 -6.28 -3.98
CA ASN A 116 17.39 -6.85 -3.73
C ASN A 116 17.30 -8.31 -3.29
N PHE A 117 16.35 -8.63 -2.42
CA PHE A 117 16.13 -10.00 -1.98
C PHE A 117 15.74 -10.91 -3.15
N LYS A 118 14.83 -10.45 -4.01
CA LYS A 118 14.39 -11.22 -5.18
C LYS A 118 15.50 -11.46 -6.19
N GLN A 119 16.46 -10.54 -6.29
CA GLN A 119 17.58 -10.64 -7.24
C GLN A 119 18.77 -11.41 -6.66
N SER A 120 18.74 -11.72 -5.37
CA SER A 120 19.81 -12.50 -4.75
C SER A 120 19.81 -13.94 -5.27
N PRO A 121 21.01 -14.51 -5.55
CA PRO A 121 21.10 -15.90 -5.99
C PRO A 121 20.66 -16.89 -4.92
#